data_85fd5510e643b4bdf740f66f0f0a1f64
#
_entry.id   85fd5510e643b4bdf740f66f0f0a1f64
#
_cell.length_a   1.000
_cell.length_b   1.000
_cell.length_c   1.000
_cell.angle_alpha   90.00
_cell.angle_beta   90.00
_cell.angle_gamma   90.00
#
_symmetry.space_group_name_H-M   'P 1'
#
loop_
_entity.id
_entity.type
_entity.pdbx_description
1 polymer ?
#
loop_
_entity_poly.entity_id
_entity_poly.type
_entity_poly.pdbx_seq_one_letter_code
_entity_poly.pdbx_strand_id
1 'polypeptide(L)'
;MTKNRFIISGGGTGGHIYPALSIANEIKKSFDNPKIKFIGARGKMEMNIVPKYGYDIDGLSISGLQRSLSLKNILLPFKLIISFIQSIIIILSFRPNFVVGTGGFASFPIVFMSSIFRI
;
A
#
# COMPACT_ATOMS: atom_id res chain seq x y z
N MET A 1 -5.81 23.91 7.24
CA MET A 1 -5.99 22.44 7.20
C MET A 1 -4.67 21.75 7.42
N THR A 2 -4.65 20.83 8.39
CA THR A 2 -3.45 20.07 8.72
C THR A 2 -3.24 18.99 7.66
N LYS A 3 -2.03 18.93 7.09
CA LYS A 3 -1.63 17.87 6.16
C LYS A 3 -1.20 16.65 6.98
N ASN A 4 -2.15 15.83 7.37
CA ASN A 4 -1.90 14.70 8.28
C ASN A 4 -2.51 13.38 7.84
N ARG A 5 -2.76 13.21 6.55
CA ARG A 5 -3.32 11.97 6.01
C ARG A 5 -2.25 11.23 5.22
N PHE A 6 -1.96 10.01 5.65
CA PHE A 6 -0.84 9.22 5.14
C PHE A 6 -1.33 7.88 4.62
N ILE A 7 -0.86 7.51 3.44
CA ILE A 7 -0.92 6.13 2.96
C ILE A 7 0.49 5.56 3.02
N ILE A 8 0.62 4.37 3.58
CA ILE A 8 1.89 3.65 3.65
C ILE A 8 1.70 2.29 3.02
N SER A 9 2.57 1.91 2.11
CA SER A 9 2.50 0.64 1.41
C SER A 9 3.83 -0.08 1.45
N GLY A 10 3.80 -1.31 1.94
CA GLY A 10 4.97 -2.17 1.99
C GLY A 10 4.55 -3.56 2.37
N GLY A 11 5.03 -4.56 1.64
CA GLY A 11 4.60 -5.92 1.94
C GLY A 11 5.35 -6.97 1.14
N GLY A 12 4.84 -8.19 1.21
CA GLY A 12 5.44 -9.35 0.59
C GLY A 12 6.51 -10.01 1.44
N THR A 13 7.31 -9.21 2.16
CA THR A 13 8.35 -9.71 3.07
C THR A 13 8.41 -8.83 4.33
N GLY A 14 8.98 -9.38 5.41
CA GLY A 14 9.23 -8.60 6.62
C GLY A 14 10.16 -7.41 6.36
N GLY A 15 11.07 -7.54 5.40
CA GLY A 15 11.98 -6.45 5.01
C GLY A 15 11.26 -5.24 4.44
N HIS A 16 10.03 -5.37 3.99
CA HIS A 16 9.19 -4.26 3.52
C HIS A 16 8.17 -3.82 4.58
N ILE A 17 7.63 -4.77 5.34
CA ILE A 17 6.55 -4.54 6.29
C ILE A 17 7.04 -3.78 7.54
N TYR A 18 8.13 -4.22 8.14
CA TYR A 18 8.62 -3.63 9.38
C TYR A 18 9.14 -2.21 9.22
N PRO A 19 9.86 -1.86 8.13
CA PRO A 19 10.16 -0.45 7.86
C PRO A 19 8.90 0.41 7.69
N ALA A 20 7.86 -0.11 7.04
CA ALA A 20 6.60 0.61 6.90
C ALA A 20 5.95 0.87 8.26
N LEU A 21 5.94 -0.13 9.14
CA LEU A 21 5.42 0.02 10.51
C LEU A 21 6.24 1.03 11.32
N SER A 22 7.56 1.02 11.17
CA SER A 22 8.44 1.99 11.84
C SER A 22 8.14 3.42 11.40
N ILE A 23 7.91 3.63 10.12
CA ILE A 23 7.53 4.94 9.58
C ILE A 23 6.19 5.37 10.17
N ALA A 24 5.20 4.48 10.20
CA ALA A 24 3.89 4.78 10.77
C ALA A 24 3.97 5.16 12.25
N ASN A 25 4.77 4.43 13.03
CA ASN A 25 4.96 4.72 14.43
C ASN A 25 5.60 6.10 14.64
N GLU A 26 6.56 6.47 13.81
CA GLU A 26 7.21 7.78 13.87
C GLU A 26 6.25 8.90 13.47
N ILE A 27 5.40 8.67 12.47
CA ILE A 27 4.36 9.63 12.08
C ILE A 27 3.40 9.88 13.25
N LYS A 28 3.00 8.83 13.96
CA LYS A 28 2.13 8.97 15.14
C LYS A 28 2.74 9.84 16.21
N LYS A 29 4.06 9.80 16.37
CA LYS A 29 4.76 10.62 17.38
C LYS A 29 4.94 12.07 16.92
N SER A 30 5.12 12.28 15.62
CA SER A 30 5.55 13.58 15.08
C SER A 30 4.39 14.46 14.62
N PHE A 31 3.24 13.87 14.33
CA PHE A 31 2.07 14.60 13.83
C PHE A 31 0.92 14.52 14.81
N ASP A 32 0.13 15.59 14.86
CA ASP A 32 -1.04 15.66 15.73
C ASP A 32 -2.20 14.91 15.08
N ASN A 33 -2.67 13.84 15.73
CA ASN A 33 -3.80 13.03 15.31
C ASN A 33 -3.74 12.63 13.82
N PRO A 34 -2.63 12.02 13.35
CA PRO A 34 -2.50 11.66 11.94
C PRO A 34 -3.46 10.52 11.57
N LYS A 35 -3.95 10.56 10.33
CA LYS A 35 -4.74 9.47 9.78
C LYS A 35 -3.85 8.63 8.89
N ILE A 36 -3.69 7.36 9.23
CA ILE A 36 -2.77 6.45 8.55
C ILE A 36 -3.56 5.27 8.01
N LYS A 37 -3.39 4.99 6.73
CA LYS A 37 -3.93 3.81 6.08
C LYS A 37 -2.80 3.06 5.39
N PHE A 38 -2.74 1.75 5.62
CA PHE A 38 -1.81 0.88 4.92
C PHE A 38 -2.48 0.30 3.67
N ILE A 39 -1.68 0.06 2.66
CA ILE A 39 -2.09 -0.63 1.44
C ILE A 39 -1.17 -1.82 1.24
N GLY A 40 -1.74 -2.99 1.08
CA GLY A 40 -1.01 -4.23 0.85
C GLY A 40 -1.58 -5.01 -0.31
N ALA A 41 -1.05 -6.18 -0.58
CA ALA A 41 -1.56 -7.11 -1.59
C ALA A 41 -2.44 -8.15 -0.90
N ARG A 42 -3.61 -8.41 -1.45
CA ARG A 42 -4.54 -9.41 -0.89
C ARG A 42 -3.85 -10.76 -0.77
N GLY A 43 -4.08 -11.43 0.36
CA GLY A 43 -3.54 -12.75 0.64
C GLY A 43 -2.07 -12.76 1.04
N LYS A 44 -1.43 -11.61 1.16
CA LYS A 44 -0.04 -11.52 1.60
C LYS A 44 0.04 -11.26 3.10
N MET A 45 1.26 -11.45 3.65
CA MET A 45 1.47 -11.45 5.11
C MET A 45 1.16 -10.10 5.76
N GLU A 46 1.28 -8.99 5.04
CA GLU A 46 0.97 -7.66 5.58
C GLU A 46 -0.49 -7.53 5.99
N MET A 47 -1.41 -8.23 5.31
CA MET A 47 -2.82 -8.18 5.63
C MET A 47 -3.14 -8.72 7.03
N ASN A 48 -2.26 -9.60 7.54
CA ASN A 48 -2.39 -10.16 8.89
C ASN A 48 -1.52 -9.44 9.91
N ILE A 49 -0.34 -8.99 9.51
CA ILE A 49 0.65 -8.38 10.41
C ILE A 49 0.26 -6.96 10.79
N VAL A 50 -0.08 -6.13 9.80
CA VAL A 50 -0.33 -4.70 10.02
C VAL A 50 -1.47 -4.44 11.02
N PRO A 51 -2.63 -5.14 10.93
CA PRO A 51 -3.70 -4.94 11.91
C PRO A 51 -3.31 -5.26 13.35
N LYS A 52 -2.36 -6.18 13.57
CA LYS A 52 -1.88 -6.52 14.91
C LYS A 52 -1.19 -5.34 15.59
N TYR A 53 -0.68 -4.39 14.82
CA TYR A 53 -0.04 -3.18 15.32
C TYR A 53 -1.00 -1.99 15.40
N GLY A 54 -2.30 -2.24 15.15
CA GLY A 54 -3.34 -1.23 15.32
C GLY A 54 -3.57 -0.32 14.13
N TYR A 55 -3.14 -0.72 12.94
CA TYR A 55 -3.31 0.08 11.72
C TYR A 55 -4.33 -0.55 10.78
N ASP A 56 -5.10 0.30 10.10
CA ASP A 56 -6.00 -0.13 9.03
C ASP A 56 -5.21 -0.47 7.78
N ILE A 57 -5.65 -1.50 7.05
CA ILE A 57 -5.04 -1.88 5.80
C ILE A 57 -6.11 -2.27 4.77
N ASP A 58 -5.95 -1.81 3.54
CA ASP A 58 -6.73 -2.26 2.38
C ASP A 58 -5.82 -3.07 1.46
N GLY A 59 -6.38 -4.08 0.83
CA GLY A 59 -5.64 -4.96 -0.07
C GLY A 59 -5.94 -4.69 -1.53
N LEU A 60 -4.89 -4.60 -2.34
CA LEU A 60 -5.00 -4.53 -3.79
C LEU A 60 -5.01 -5.94 -4.37
N SER A 61 -5.70 -6.11 -5.51
CA SER A 61 -5.78 -7.39 -6.23
C SER A 61 -4.56 -7.59 -7.11
N ILE A 62 -3.37 -7.59 -6.51
CA ILE A 62 -2.12 -7.76 -7.22
C ILE A 62 -1.29 -8.85 -6.52
N SER A 63 -0.63 -9.69 -7.32
CA SER A 63 0.31 -10.68 -6.82
C SER A 63 1.58 -10.63 -7.65
N GLY A 64 2.69 -11.09 -7.08
CA GLY A 64 3.96 -11.11 -7.76
C GLY A 64 4.00 -12.05 -8.96
N LEU A 65 4.99 -11.81 -9.82
CA LEU A 65 5.26 -12.68 -10.95
C LEU A 65 5.77 -14.03 -10.44
N GLN A 66 5.22 -15.12 -10.95
CA GLN A 66 5.70 -16.44 -10.59
C GLN A 66 6.93 -16.79 -11.45
N ARG A 67 7.89 -17.47 -10.83
CA ARG A 67 9.14 -17.85 -11.52
C ARG A 67 8.94 -18.86 -12.62
N SER A 68 7.87 -19.68 -12.56
CA SER A 68 7.54 -20.63 -13.61
C SER A 68 6.57 -20.01 -14.61
N LEU A 69 6.65 -20.43 -15.87
CA LEU A 69 5.64 -20.10 -16.88
C LEU A 69 4.32 -20.73 -16.44
N SER A 70 3.41 -19.93 -15.94
CA SER A 70 2.10 -20.38 -15.50
C SER A 70 1.02 -19.45 -16.03
N LEU A 71 -0.22 -19.94 -16.07
CA LEU A 71 -1.38 -19.14 -16.47
C LEU A 71 -1.55 -17.90 -15.60
N LYS A 72 -1.05 -17.94 -14.36
CA LYS A 72 -1.11 -16.79 -13.45
C LYS A 72 -0.30 -15.59 -13.94
N ASN A 73 0.80 -15.85 -14.66
CA ASN A 73 1.59 -14.76 -15.25
C ASN A 73 0.85 -14.05 -16.39
N ILE A 74 -0.02 -14.76 -17.11
CA ILE A 74 -0.85 -14.19 -18.18
C ILE A 74 -1.89 -13.23 -17.57
N LEU A 75 -2.35 -13.51 -16.36
CA LEU A 75 -3.33 -12.68 -15.65
C LEU A 75 -2.71 -11.44 -15.00
N LEU A 76 -1.39 -11.37 -14.89
CA LEU A 76 -0.71 -10.26 -14.21
C LEU A 76 -1.05 -8.88 -14.80
N PRO A 77 -1.09 -8.66 -16.13
CA PRO A 77 -1.48 -7.36 -16.68
C PRO A 77 -2.90 -6.95 -16.28
N PHE A 78 -3.83 -7.91 -16.22
CA PHE A 78 -5.21 -7.63 -15.79
C PHE A 78 -5.26 -7.28 -14.31
N LYS A 79 -4.51 -8.00 -13.46
CA LYS A 79 -4.40 -7.70 -12.04
C LYS A 79 -3.80 -6.32 -11.82
N LEU A 80 -2.82 -5.94 -12.62
CA LEU A 80 -2.19 -4.64 -12.54
C LEU A 80 -3.19 -3.52 -12.88
N ILE A 81 -3.98 -3.68 -13.93
CA ILE A 81 -5.01 -2.72 -14.30
C ILE A 81 -6.04 -2.57 -13.16
N ILE A 82 -6.50 -3.69 -12.61
CA ILE A 82 -7.44 -3.68 -11.49
C ILE A 82 -6.84 -2.95 -10.28
N SER A 83 -5.58 -3.21 -9.97
CA SER A 83 -4.91 -2.57 -8.83
C SER A 83 -4.71 -1.08 -9.05
N PHE A 84 -4.50 -0.62 -10.28
CA PHE A 84 -4.47 0.81 -10.60
C PHE A 84 -5.83 1.46 -10.34
N ILE A 85 -6.92 0.81 -10.77
CA ILE A 85 -8.27 1.31 -10.54
C ILE A 85 -8.57 1.36 -9.03
N GLN A 86 -8.22 0.30 -8.29
CA GLN A 86 -8.38 0.26 -6.85
C GLN A 86 -7.58 1.37 -6.16
N SER A 87 -6.37 1.63 -6.63
CA SER A 87 -5.52 2.71 -6.11
C SER A 87 -6.16 4.08 -6.32
N ILE A 88 -6.74 4.32 -7.50
CA ILE A 88 -7.44 5.56 -7.79
C ILE A 88 -8.61 5.75 -6.83
N ILE A 89 -9.40 4.71 -6.61
CA ILE A 89 -10.55 4.76 -5.71
C ILE A 89 -10.09 5.09 -4.28
N ILE A 90 -9.01 4.46 -3.82
CA ILE A 90 -8.47 4.70 -2.49
C ILE A 90 -7.97 6.15 -2.37
N ILE A 91 -7.24 6.65 -3.36
CA ILE A 91 -6.73 8.01 -3.36
C ILE A 91 -7.87 9.02 -3.30
N LEU A 92 -8.90 8.83 -4.11
CA LEU A 92 -10.03 9.74 -4.16
C LEU A 92 -10.88 9.69 -2.89
N SER A 93 -11.00 8.53 -2.24
CA SER A 93 -11.80 8.38 -1.02
C SER A 93 -11.05 8.77 0.23
N PHE A 94 -9.79 8.37 0.36
CA PHE A 94 -8.97 8.67 1.54
C PHE A 94 -8.37 10.07 1.49
N ARG A 95 -8.05 10.57 0.29
CA ARG A 95 -7.42 11.88 0.06
C ARG A 95 -6.12 12.05 0.85
N PRO A 96 -5.10 11.21 0.59
CA PRO A 96 -3.85 11.31 1.32
C PRO A 96 -3.11 12.60 0.99
N ASN A 97 -2.40 13.12 1.99
CA ASN A 97 -1.44 14.21 1.77
C ASN A 97 -0.08 13.66 1.38
N PHE A 98 0.25 12.48 1.90
CA PHE A 98 1.53 11.82 1.63
C PHE A 98 1.32 10.34 1.37
N VAL A 99 2.09 9.79 0.45
CA VAL A 99 2.11 8.36 0.15
C VAL A 99 3.54 7.88 0.21
N VAL A 100 3.79 6.84 1.00
CA VAL A 100 5.13 6.27 1.20
C VAL A 100 5.10 4.79 0.82
N GLY A 101 6.02 4.39 -0.05
CA GLY A 101 6.21 2.98 -0.41
C GLY A 101 7.54 2.47 0.09
N THR A 102 7.53 1.33 0.78
CA THR A 102 8.74 0.68 1.28
C THR A 102 9.15 -0.55 0.47
N GLY A 103 8.35 -0.93 -0.52
CA GLY A 103 8.62 -2.05 -1.41
C GLY A 103 7.49 -3.07 -1.43
N GLY A 104 7.56 -4.01 -2.37
CA GLY A 104 6.52 -5.00 -2.61
C GLY A 104 5.62 -4.60 -3.77
N PHE A 105 4.84 -5.56 -4.28
CA PHE A 105 4.05 -5.36 -5.49
C PHE A 105 2.93 -4.33 -5.32
N ALA A 106 2.32 -4.25 -4.13
CA ALA A 106 1.25 -3.31 -3.88
C ALA A 106 1.74 -1.86 -3.83
N SER A 107 3.01 -1.63 -3.50
CA SER A 107 3.57 -0.28 -3.44
C SER A 107 3.60 0.39 -4.81
N PHE A 108 3.86 -0.36 -5.87
CA PHE A 108 3.96 0.22 -7.21
C PHE A 108 2.65 0.88 -7.67
N PRO A 109 1.47 0.19 -7.66
CA PRO A 109 0.24 0.82 -8.12
C PRO A 109 -0.14 2.06 -7.32
N ILE A 110 -0.06 2.01 -6.00
CA ILE A 110 -0.51 3.12 -5.17
C ILE A 110 0.43 4.32 -5.28
N VAL A 111 1.75 4.09 -5.31
CA VAL A 111 2.73 5.17 -5.44
C VAL A 111 2.66 5.79 -6.84
N PHE A 112 2.56 4.95 -7.87
CA PHE A 112 2.47 5.42 -9.25
C PHE A 112 1.22 6.29 -9.46
N MET A 113 0.06 5.83 -9.01
CA MET A 113 -1.18 6.59 -9.14
C MET A 113 -1.14 7.88 -8.33
N SER A 114 -0.55 7.85 -7.13
CA SER A 114 -0.37 9.05 -6.32
C SER A 114 0.49 10.08 -7.01
N SER A 115 1.53 9.65 -7.69
CA SER A 115 2.40 10.52 -8.48
C SER A 115 1.61 11.24 -9.60
N ILE A 116 0.70 10.53 -10.26
CA ILE A 116 -0.17 11.14 -11.30
C ILE A 116 -1.08 12.20 -10.68
N PHE A 117 -1.59 11.98 -9.47
CA PHE A 117 -2.42 12.94 -8.75
C PHE A 117 -1.60 14.03 -8.03
N ARG A 118 -0.29 14.03 -8.20
CA ARG A 118 0.64 15.02 -7.61
C ARG A 118 0.64 15.04 -6.09
N ILE A 119 0.59 13.84 -5.54
CA ILE A 119 0.68 13.66 -4.08
C ILE A 119 2.11 13.33 -3.68
#